data_f65578fe1e12114e19a9619c59168746
#
_entry.id   f65578fe1e12114e19a9619c59168746
#
_cell.length_a   1.000
_cell.length_b   1.000
_cell.length_c   1.000
_cell.angle_alpha   90.00
_cell.angle_beta   90.00
_cell.angle_gamma   90.00
#
_symmetry.space_group_name_H-M   'P 1'
#
loop_
_entity.id
_entity.type
_entity.pdbx_description
1 polymer ?
#
loop_
_entity_poly.entity_id
_entity_poly.type
_entity_poly.pdbx_seq_one_letter_code
_entity_poly.pdbx_strand_id
1 'polypeptide(L)'
;REIHDNIWNGNQSAIINSYAENLLFEGATERIFSGRTAYRQYVNELRSVFPDLQLQVDEVYWMGNELDGWLISTRWSAEGTHLGNGIYRSPSGRTCQMWGITQWQVLNGIVQKEWQLFNELDLMMQILAD
;
A
#
# COMPACT_ATOMS: atom_id res chain seq x y z
N ARG A 1 6.71 -10.19 -3.34
CA ARG A 1 6.39 -9.44 -4.58
C ARG A 1 4.95 -9.68 -5.02
N GLU A 2 4.58 -10.92 -5.28
CA GLU A 2 3.27 -11.28 -5.79
C GLU A 2 2.13 -10.83 -4.86
N ILE A 3 2.27 -11.00 -3.54
CA ILE A 3 1.27 -10.59 -2.56
C ILE A 3 1.03 -9.08 -2.62
N HIS A 4 2.10 -8.30 -2.64
CA HIS A 4 2.02 -6.84 -2.71
C HIS A 4 1.33 -6.39 -4.00
N ASP A 5 1.75 -6.93 -5.14
CA ASP A 5 1.15 -6.62 -6.43
C ASP A 5 -0.34 -6.95 -6.44
N ASN A 6 -0.72 -8.12 -5.94
CA ASN A 6 -2.11 -8.57 -5.94
C ASN A 6 -3.00 -7.67 -5.11
N ILE A 7 -2.56 -7.30 -3.91
CA ILE A 7 -3.35 -6.44 -3.01
C ILE A 7 -3.65 -5.11 -3.68
N TRP A 8 -2.61 -4.45 -4.17
CA TRP A 8 -2.74 -3.10 -4.70
C TRP A 8 -3.36 -3.06 -6.09
N ASN A 9 -3.37 -4.17 -6.82
CA ASN A 9 -4.04 -4.29 -8.12
C ASN A 9 -5.45 -4.89 -8.02
N GLY A 10 -5.98 -5.02 -6.80
CA GLY A 10 -7.40 -5.34 -6.58
C GLY A 10 -7.71 -6.71 -6.01
N ASN A 11 -6.73 -7.59 -5.79
CA ASN A 11 -6.98 -8.90 -5.22
C ASN A 11 -6.89 -8.85 -3.69
N GLN A 12 -8.00 -8.48 -3.05
CA GLN A 12 -8.03 -8.29 -1.61
C GLN A 12 -8.07 -9.59 -0.80
N SER A 13 -8.35 -10.72 -1.42
CA SER A 13 -8.29 -12.01 -0.71
C SER A 13 -6.87 -12.31 -0.21
N ALA A 14 -5.86 -11.75 -0.85
CA ALA A 14 -4.47 -11.87 -0.39
C ALA A 14 -4.26 -11.30 1.01
N ILE A 15 -5.03 -10.29 1.42
CA ILE A 15 -4.95 -9.71 2.75
C ILE A 15 -5.33 -10.75 3.81
N ILE A 16 -6.42 -11.46 3.59
CA ILE A 16 -6.91 -12.47 4.54
C ILE A 16 -5.90 -13.61 4.69
N ASN A 17 -5.28 -14.03 3.59
CA ASN A 17 -4.40 -15.18 3.56
C ASN A 17 -2.98 -14.87 4.02
N SER A 18 -2.54 -13.62 3.94
CA SER A 18 -1.13 -13.27 4.12
C SER A 18 -0.86 -12.32 5.26
N TYR A 19 -1.85 -11.65 5.81
CA TYR A 19 -1.71 -10.67 6.88
C TYR A 19 -2.28 -11.20 8.18
N ALA A 20 -1.60 -10.88 9.29
CA ALA A 20 -2.08 -11.22 10.61
C ALA A 20 -3.40 -10.52 10.91
N GLU A 21 -4.28 -11.18 11.66
CA GLU A 21 -5.54 -10.58 12.08
C GLU A 21 -5.32 -9.28 12.87
N ASN A 22 -4.28 -9.24 13.69
CA ASN A 22 -3.89 -8.09 14.51
C ASN A 22 -2.73 -7.30 13.89
N LEU A 23 -2.66 -7.24 12.57
CA LEU A 23 -1.64 -6.48 11.85
C LEU A 23 -1.46 -5.09 12.44
N LEU A 24 -0.20 -4.65 12.55
CA LEU A 24 0.12 -3.27 12.89
C LEU A 24 0.60 -2.55 11.64
N PHE A 25 -0.01 -1.40 11.35
CA PHE A 25 0.33 -0.59 10.18
C PHE A 25 0.79 0.80 10.58
N GLU A 26 1.90 1.24 10.00
CA GLU A 26 2.38 2.62 10.11
C GLU A 26 2.62 3.14 8.69
N GLY A 27 1.90 4.17 8.30
CA GLY A 27 2.01 4.79 6.99
C GLY A 27 2.45 6.24 7.06
N ALA A 28 2.52 6.86 5.89
CA ALA A 28 2.79 8.28 5.76
C ALA A 28 1.66 9.10 6.40
N THR A 29 1.99 10.36 6.77
CA THR A 29 1.00 11.31 7.29
C THR A 29 0.32 10.79 8.56
N GLU A 30 1.11 10.20 9.47
CA GLU A 30 0.66 9.73 10.78
C GLU A 30 -0.46 8.68 10.72
N ARG A 31 -0.56 7.93 9.65
CA ARG A 31 -1.51 6.82 9.56
C ARG A 31 -1.00 5.64 10.36
N ILE A 32 -1.54 5.47 11.55
CA ILE A 32 -1.22 4.35 12.43
C ILE A 32 -2.52 3.64 12.76
N PHE A 33 -2.63 2.38 12.42
CA PHE A 33 -3.80 1.58 12.78
C PHE A 33 -3.43 0.12 12.95
N SER A 34 -4.32 -0.66 13.52
CA SER A 34 -4.12 -2.08 13.69
C SER A 34 -5.32 -2.86 13.19
N GLY A 35 -5.05 -4.10 12.81
CA GLY A 35 -6.08 -5.02 12.35
C GLY A 35 -6.18 -5.11 10.84
N ARG A 36 -6.42 -6.32 10.40
CA ARG A 36 -6.56 -6.68 9.00
C ARG A 36 -7.75 -5.99 8.35
N THR A 37 -8.83 -5.79 9.09
CA THR A 37 -10.02 -5.09 8.60
C THR A 37 -9.73 -3.61 8.31
N ALA A 38 -9.01 -2.94 9.20
CA ALA A 38 -8.62 -1.54 8.99
C ALA A 38 -7.68 -1.39 7.79
N TYR A 39 -6.75 -2.32 7.61
CA TYR A 39 -5.86 -2.33 6.45
C TYR A 39 -6.64 -2.49 5.15
N ARG A 40 -7.61 -3.38 5.13
CA ARG A 40 -8.47 -3.60 3.97
C ARG A 40 -9.28 -2.35 3.61
N GLN A 41 -9.77 -1.63 4.62
CA GLN A 41 -10.48 -0.36 4.40
C GLN A 41 -9.54 0.69 3.80
N TYR A 42 -8.30 0.77 4.28
CA TYR A 42 -7.30 1.68 3.75
C TYR A 42 -7.01 1.40 2.27
N VAL A 43 -6.81 0.15 1.90
CA VAL A 43 -6.59 -0.23 0.50
C VAL A 43 -7.81 0.11 -0.35
N ASN A 44 -9.01 -0.16 0.15
CA ASN A 44 -10.26 0.14 -0.56
C ASN A 44 -10.43 1.64 -0.80
N GLU A 45 -10.10 2.46 0.19
CA GLU A 45 -10.17 3.92 0.04
C GLU A 45 -9.26 4.42 -1.07
N LEU A 46 -8.00 3.98 -1.08
CA LEU A 46 -7.07 4.38 -2.13
C LEU A 46 -7.53 3.88 -3.51
N ARG A 47 -8.02 2.66 -3.60
CA ARG A 47 -8.51 2.13 -4.86
C ARG A 47 -9.81 2.79 -5.32
N SER A 48 -10.63 3.31 -4.41
CA SER A 48 -11.83 4.07 -4.80
C SER A 48 -11.49 5.43 -5.37
N VAL A 49 -10.40 6.04 -4.90
CA VAL A 49 -9.88 7.30 -5.44
C VAL A 49 -9.22 7.09 -6.80
N PHE A 50 -8.48 6.00 -6.95
CA PHE A 50 -7.79 5.61 -8.18
C PHE A 50 -8.27 4.23 -8.66
N PRO A 51 -9.49 4.15 -9.25
CA PRO A 51 -10.06 2.84 -9.60
C PRO A 51 -9.25 2.05 -10.62
N ASP A 52 -8.48 2.73 -11.46
CA ASP A 52 -7.61 2.15 -12.47
C ASP A 52 -6.18 1.97 -12.00
N LEU A 53 -5.94 1.98 -10.69
CA LEU A 53 -4.60 1.88 -10.12
C LEU A 53 -3.88 0.62 -10.60
N GLN A 54 -2.68 0.82 -11.14
CA GLN A 54 -1.75 -0.24 -11.52
C GLN A 54 -0.43 -0.02 -10.80
N LEU A 55 -0.04 -1.00 -10.00
CA LEU A 55 1.17 -0.97 -9.22
C LEU A 55 2.14 -2.03 -9.73
N GLN A 56 3.43 -1.68 -9.82
CA GLN A 56 4.48 -2.65 -10.09
C GLN A 56 5.54 -2.58 -9.00
N VAL A 57 6.08 -3.73 -8.66
CA VAL A 57 7.20 -3.84 -7.74
C VAL A 57 8.49 -3.69 -8.54
N ASP A 58 9.29 -2.70 -8.17
CA ASP A 58 10.54 -2.41 -8.86
C ASP A 58 11.72 -3.18 -8.28
N GLU A 59 11.82 -3.24 -6.95
CA GLU A 59 12.88 -3.95 -6.25
C GLU A 59 12.38 -4.55 -4.94
N VAL A 60 12.95 -5.71 -4.56
CA VAL A 60 12.66 -6.37 -3.28
C VAL A 60 13.98 -6.70 -2.61
N TYR A 61 14.11 -6.31 -1.35
CA TYR A 61 15.24 -6.65 -0.49
C TYR A 61 14.71 -7.37 0.73
N TRP A 62 15.47 -8.34 1.25
CA TRP A 62 15.06 -9.07 2.43
C TRP A 62 16.26 -9.42 3.30
N MET A 63 16.02 -9.53 4.62
CA MET A 63 16.98 -10.00 5.59
C MET A 63 16.24 -10.75 6.68
N GLY A 64 16.93 -11.66 7.33
CA GLY A 64 16.35 -12.46 8.40
C GLY A 64 16.51 -13.94 8.17
N ASN A 65 15.69 -14.73 8.86
CA ASN A 65 15.68 -16.18 8.77
C ASN A 65 14.33 -16.74 9.23
N GLU A 66 14.12 -18.03 9.05
CA GLU A 66 12.85 -18.69 9.39
C GLU A 66 12.56 -18.66 10.89
N LEU A 67 13.58 -18.67 11.74
CA LEU A 67 13.42 -18.71 13.19
C LEU A 67 12.99 -17.34 13.74
N ASP A 68 13.69 -16.28 13.34
CA ASP A 68 13.49 -14.93 13.88
C ASP A 68 12.53 -14.10 13.03
N GLY A 69 12.16 -14.62 11.88
CA GLY A 69 11.32 -13.93 10.91
C GLY A 69 12.14 -13.15 9.89
N TRP A 70 11.42 -12.54 8.95
CA TRP A 70 11.98 -11.82 7.83
C TRP A 70 11.58 -10.36 7.86
N LEU A 71 12.50 -9.48 7.49
CA LEU A 71 12.18 -8.09 7.14
C LEU A 71 12.30 -7.97 5.63
N ILE A 72 11.22 -7.58 4.98
CA ILE A 72 11.13 -7.45 3.54
C ILE A 72 10.85 -6.00 3.18
N SER A 73 11.68 -5.45 2.31
CA SER A 73 11.53 -4.07 1.84
C SER A 73 11.24 -4.09 0.34
N THR A 74 10.14 -3.48 -0.06
CA THR A 74 9.67 -3.47 -1.44
C THR A 74 9.61 -2.02 -1.94
N ARG A 75 10.35 -1.73 -3.01
CA ARG A 75 10.22 -0.46 -3.72
C ARG A 75 9.26 -0.65 -4.88
N TRP A 76 8.30 0.25 -4.99
CA TRP A 76 7.23 0.13 -5.99
C TRP A 76 6.93 1.47 -6.64
N SER A 77 6.30 1.39 -7.81
CA SER A 77 5.74 2.53 -8.52
C SER A 77 4.32 2.19 -8.95
N ALA A 78 3.50 3.22 -9.10
CA ALA A 78 2.11 3.03 -9.48
C ALA A 78 1.60 4.22 -10.28
N GLU A 79 0.54 3.99 -11.05
CA GLU A 79 -0.13 5.02 -11.82
C GLU A 79 -1.63 4.82 -11.67
N GLY A 80 -2.36 5.92 -11.53
CA GLY A 80 -3.81 5.88 -11.46
C GLY A 80 -4.42 7.23 -11.79
N THR A 81 -5.69 7.23 -12.20
CA THR A 81 -6.44 8.43 -12.50
C THR A 81 -7.30 8.80 -11.30
N HIS A 82 -7.23 10.06 -10.88
CA HIS A 82 -7.99 10.59 -9.75
C HIS A 82 -9.46 10.76 -10.14
N LEU A 83 -10.24 9.70 -9.99
CA LEU A 83 -11.64 9.64 -10.42
C LEU A 83 -12.65 9.60 -9.28
N GLY A 84 -12.22 9.25 -8.06
CA GLY A 84 -13.09 9.10 -6.91
C GLY A 84 -12.98 10.21 -5.90
N ASN A 85 -14.05 10.46 -5.17
CA ASN A 85 -14.03 11.29 -3.98
C ASN A 85 -13.35 10.53 -2.85
N GLY A 86 -12.76 11.26 -1.91
CA GLY A 86 -12.17 10.64 -0.75
C GLY A 86 -11.18 11.58 -0.10
N ILE A 87 -10.11 10.99 0.43
CA ILE A 87 -9.10 11.73 1.21
C ILE A 87 -8.37 12.81 0.39
N TYR A 88 -8.42 12.74 -0.93
CA TYR A 88 -7.75 13.69 -1.81
C TYR A 88 -8.72 14.64 -2.51
N ARG A 89 -9.89 14.93 -1.88
CA ARG A 89 -10.90 15.88 -2.38
C ARG A 89 -11.66 15.35 -3.61
N SER A 90 -12.39 16.25 -4.26
CA SER A 90 -13.22 15.92 -5.45
C SER A 90 -12.37 15.45 -6.63
N PRO A 91 -12.90 14.57 -7.48
CA PRO A 91 -12.16 14.05 -8.63
C PRO A 91 -11.59 15.14 -9.53
N SER A 92 -10.30 15.03 -9.86
CA SER A 92 -9.62 15.95 -10.77
C SER A 92 -9.54 15.42 -12.20
N GLY A 93 -9.72 14.11 -12.39
CA GLY A 93 -9.54 13.46 -13.68
C GLY A 93 -8.09 13.35 -14.11
N ARG A 94 -7.13 13.69 -13.24
CA ARG A 94 -5.71 13.70 -13.58
C ARG A 94 -5.09 12.33 -13.41
N THR A 95 -4.20 11.96 -14.34
CA THR A 95 -3.35 10.79 -14.18
C THR A 95 -2.21 11.14 -13.23
N CYS A 96 -2.06 10.35 -12.19
CA CYS A 96 -1.10 10.60 -11.13
C CYS A 96 -0.06 9.48 -11.06
N GLN A 97 1.16 9.87 -10.71
CA GLN A 97 2.28 8.94 -10.51
C GLN A 97 2.56 8.81 -9.03
N MET A 98 2.70 7.57 -8.57
CA MET A 98 3.01 7.25 -7.19
C MET A 98 4.26 6.38 -7.12
N TRP A 99 5.04 6.54 -6.07
CA TRP A 99 6.18 5.66 -5.78
C TRP A 99 6.38 5.61 -4.28
N GLY A 100 6.90 4.51 -3.83
CA GLY A 100 7.11 4.35 -2.40
C GLY A 100 7.87 3.11 -2.03
N ILE A 101 7.95 2.92 -0.72
CA ILE A 101 8.58 1.77 -0.09
C ILE A 101 7.59 1.18 0.89
N THR A 102 7.42 -0.13 0.82
CA THR A 102 6.66 -0.90 1.80
C THR A 102 7.61 -1.86 2.49
N GLN A 103 7.62 -1.87 3.81
CA GLN A 103 8.39 -2.83 4.60
C GLN A 103 7.47 -3.75 5.36
N TRP A 104 7.79 -5.03 5.36
CA TRP A 104 7.04 -6.05 6.08
C TRP A 104 7.91 -6.75 7.09
N GLN A 105 7.38 -6.97 8.27
CA GLN A 105 7.87 -7.93 9.22
C GLN A 105 7.05 -9.20 9.07
N VAL A 106 7.68 -10.30 8.66
CA VAL A 106 7.01 -11.56 8.33
C VAL A 106 7.49 -12.66 9.28
N LEU A 107 6.55 -13.37 9.88
CA LEU A 107 6.83 -14.52 10.71
C LEU A 107 5.94 -15.68 10.29
N ASN A 108 6.53 -16.84 10.04
CA ASN A 108 5.82 -18.03 9.57
C ASN A 108 4.97 -17.77 8.32
N GLY A 109 5.48 -16.94 7.41
CA GLY A 109 4.79 -16.62 6.16
C GLY A 109 3.64 -15.62 6.30
N ILE A 110 3.44 -15.04 7.49
CA ILE A 110 2.34 -14.09 7.76
C ILE A 110 2.91 -12.72 8.08
N VAL A 111 2.40 -11.69 7.43
CA VAL A 111 2.81 -10.29 7.67
C VAL A 111 2.25 -9.85 9.01
N GLN A 112 3.14 -9.52 9.95
CA GLN A 112 2.79 -9.08 11.29
C GLN A 112 2.71 -7.56 11.39
N LYS A 113 3.57 -6.87 10.65
CA LYS A 113 3.63 -5.41 10.64
C LYS A 113 3.99 -4.92 9.25
N GLU A 114 3.38 -3.82 8.85
CA GLU A 114 3.70 -3.13 7.62
C GLU A 114 4.01 -1.67 7.90
N TRP A 115 5.09 -1.18 7.30
CA TRP A 115 5.41 0.24 7.21
C TRP A 115 5.30 0.65 5.76
N GLN A 116 4.68 1.78 5.49
CA GLN A 116 4.53 2.26 4.12
C GLN A 116 4.80 3.76 4.04
N LEU A 117 5.67 4.14 3.14
CA LEU A 117 5.93 5.53 2.81
C LEU A 117 5.79 5.70 1.30
N PHE A 118 5.11 6.74 0.87
CA PHE A 118 5.02 7.07 -0.54
C PHE A 118 4.97 8.59 -0.74
N ASN A 119 5.06 9.03 -1.99
CA ASN A 119 5.14 10.44 -2.36
C ASN A 119 3.81 11.19 -2.23
N GLU A 120 3.16 11.09 -1.06
CA GLU A 120 1.80 11.61 -0.88
C GLU A 120 1.69 13.12 -1.09
N LEU A 121 2.67 13.89 -0.59
CA LEU A 121 2.66 15.34 -0.81
C LEU A 121 2.75 15.67 -2.29
N ASP A 122 3.66 15.04 -3.02
CA ASP A 122 3.79 15.22 -4.46
C ASP A 122 2.52 14.78 -5.20
N LEU A 123 1.91 13.69 -4.77
CA LEU A 123 0.64 13.21 -5.31
C LEU A 123 -0.45 14.28 -5.17
N MET A 124 -0.56 14.89 -4.01
CA MET A 124 -1.50 15.97 -3.78
C MET A 124 -1.23 17.17 -4.68
N MET A 125 0.05 17.50 -4.91
CA MET A 125 0.44 18.55 -5.84
C MET A 125 0.06 18.23 -7.28
N GLN A 126 0.19 16.98 -7.70
CA GLN A 126 -0.24 16.53 -9.03
C GLN A 126 -1.76 16.71 -9.20
N ILE A 127 -2.54 16.37 -8.18
CA ILE A 127 -3.99 16.52 -8.18
C ILE A 127 -4.40 17.99 -8.28
N LEU A 128 -3.65 18.87 -7.63
CA LEU A 128 -3.93 20.31 -7.56
C LEU A 128 -3.37 21.09 -8.73
N ALA A 129 -2.53 20.50 -9.56
CA ALA A 129 -1.90 21.17 -10.68
C ALA A 129 -2.94 21.64 -11.72
N ASP A 130 -2.68 22.77 -12.34
CA ASP A 130 -3.54 23.33 -13.37
C ASP A 130 -3.22 22.78 -14.77
#